data_82ca9e2efc8973c7956427aec83b50a3
#
_entry.id   82ca9e2efc8973c7956427aec83b50a3
#
_cell.length_a   1.000
_cell.length_b   1.000
_cell.length_c   1.000
_cell.angle_alpha   90.00
_cell.angle_beta   90.00
_cell.angle_gamma   90.00
#
_symmetry.space_group_name_H-M   'P 1'
#
loop_
_entity.id
_entity.type
_entity.pdbx_description
1 polymer ?
#
loop_
_entity_poly.entity_id
_entity_poly.type
_entity_poly.pdbx_seq_one_letter_code
_entity_poly.pdbx_strand_id
1 'polypeptide(L)'
;MKKPIIAFAVLLVAAGASVGAFLAVKNKKDKEDKASSQIIEDNKLVEIDPDSITKVDFQCEDGLYTAEYNEETKKWSLTNRNDFPLDQLYLQYVCNYSATLTAETNYGEATDEAKALYGLDDPQSVTLYSGDTTHTI
;
A
#
# COMPACT_ATOMS: atom_id res chain seq x y z
N MET A 1 -27.94 -53.69 29.51
CA MET A 1 -26.70 -52.91 29.68
C MET A 1 -26.05 -52.42 28.38
N LYS A 2 -26.74 -52.28 27.24
CA LYS A 2 -26.16 -51.82 25.94
C LYS A 2 -26.45 -50.36 25.57
N LYS A 3 -27.43 -49.71 26.22
CA LYS A 3 -27.85 -48.33 25.91
C LYS A 3 -26.80 -47.22 26.24
N PRO A 4 -26.05 -47.24 27.35
CA PRO A 4 -25.09 -46.18 27.66
C PRO A 4 -23.88 -46.21 26.74
N ILE A 5 -23.44 -47.35 26.22
CA ILE A 5 -22.30 -47.50 25.33
C ILE A 5 -22.59 -46.84 23.96
N ILE A 6 -23.83 -47.01 23.45
CA ILE A 6 -24.23 -46.41 22.16
C ILE A 6 -24.32 -44.88 22.30
N ALA A 7 -24.84 -44.36 23.41
CA ALA A 7 -24.89 -42.91 23.66
C ALA A 7 -23.49 -42.30 23.74
N PHE A 8 -22.54 -42.98 24.35
CA PHE A 8 -21.14 -42.52 24.44
C PHE A 8 -20.44 -42.53 23.08
N ALA A 9 -20.69 -43.55 22.26
CA ALA A 9 -20.15 -43.63 20.90
C ALA A 9 -20.68 -42.51 19.99
N VAL A 10 -21.97 -42.17 20.06
CA VAL A 10 -22.59 -41.07 19.31
C VAL A 10 -22.02 -39.72 19.74
N LEU A 11 -21.76 -39.52 21.05
CA LEU A 11 -21.19 -38.30 21.59
C LEU A 11 -19.73 -38.09 21.12
N LEU A 12 -18.94 -39.18 21.06
CA LEU A 12 -17.56 -39.13 20.54
C LEU A 12 -17.50 -38.81 19.05
N VAL A 13 -18.40 -39.33 18.23
CA VAL A 13 -18.49 -39.03 16.80
C VAL A 13 -18.90 -37.59 16.56
N ALA A 14 -19.88 -37.08 17.33
CA ALA A 14 -20.29 -35.66 17.24
C ALA A 14 -19.18 -34.70 17.64
N ALA A 15 -18.44 -35.01 18.70
CA ALA A 15 -17.28 -34.20 19.12
C ALA A 15 -16.14 -34.23 18.08
N GLY A 16 -15.85 -35.40 17.49
CA GLY A 16 -14.83 -35.53 16.44
C GLY A 16 -15.18 -34.75 15.16
N ALA A 17 -16.48 -34.78 14.76
CA ALA A 17 -16.95 -34.03 13.59
C ALA A 17 -16.86 -32.51 13.80
N SER A 18 -17.17 -32.01 14.99
CA SER A 18 -17.07 -30.57 15.29
C SER A 18 -15.63 -30.06 15.32
N VAL A 19 -14.69 -30.85 15.86
CA VAL A 19 -13.24 -30.49 15.85
C VAL A 19 -12.69 -30.54 14.42
N GLY A 20 -13.09 -31.55 13.62
CA GLY A 20 -12.67 -31.64 12.22
C GLY A 20 -13.19 -30.47 11.39
N ALA A 21 -14.44 -30.06 11.55
CA ALA A 21 -15.01 -28.90 10.90
C ALA A 21 -14.31 -27.58 11.31
N PHE A 22 -14.02 -27.40 12.59
CA PHE A 22 -13.30 -26.24 13.09
C PHE A 22 -11.89 -26.12 12.51
N LEU A 23 -11.12 -27.23 12.47
CA LEU A 23 -9.79 -27.25 11.88
C LEU A 23 -9.82 -26.99 10.37
N ALA A 24 -10.81 -27.49 9.65
CA ALA A 24 -10.97 -27.25 8.22
C ALA A 24 -11.26 -25.76 7.93
N VAL A 25 -12.14 -25.12 8.71
CA VAL A 25 -12.45 -23.70 8.60
C VAL A 25 -11.24 -22.84 8.94
N LYS A 26 -10.52 -23.17 10.02
CA LYS A 26 -9.30 -22.45 10.43
C LYS A 26 -8.22 -22.54 9.36
N ASN A 27 -7.96 -23.74 8.83
CA ASN A 27 -6.95 -23.93 7.78
C ASN A 27 -7.31 -23.21 6.47
N LYS A 28 -8.61 -23.07 6.15
CA LYS A 28 -9.07 -22.32 4.99
C LYS A 28 -8.82 -20.82 5.20
N LYS A 29 -9.19 -20.29 6.38
CA LYS A 29 -8.97 -18.90 6.72
C LYS A 29 -7.47 -18.52 6.72
N ASP A 30 -6.63 -19.35 7.35
CA ASP A 30 -5.17 -19.13 7.38
C ASP A 30 -4.54 -19.15 5.98
N LYS A 31 -5.13 -19.88 5.01
CA LYS A 31 -4.69 -19.87 3.61
C LYS A 31 -5.16 -18.62 2.86
N GLU A 32 -6.40 -18.19 3.11
CA GLU A 32 -6.96 -16.95 2.52
C GLU A 32 -6.20 -15.73 3.05
N ASP A 33 -5.92 -15.66 4.35
CA ASP A 33 -5.16 -14.58 4.97
C ASP A 33 -3.71 -14.52 4.44
N LYS A 34 -3.05 -15.67 4.25
CA LYS A 34 -1.71 -15.73 3.64
C LYS A 34 -1.70 -15.34 2.18
N ALA A 35 -2.70 -15.80 1.40
CA ALA A 35 -2.82 -15.43 0.00
C ALA A 35 -3.07 -13.93 -0.16
N SER A 36 -3.95 -13.34 0.66
CA SER A 36 -4.20 -11.90 0.65
C SER A 36 -2.95 -11.10 1.03
N SER A 37 -2.20 -11.54 2.05
CA SER A 37 -0.94 -10.87 2.45
C SER A 37 0.12 -10.94 1.35
N GLN A 38 0.22 -12.07 0.66
CA GLN A 38 1.17 -12.26 -0.43
C GLN A 38 0.81 -11.39 -1.66
N ILE A 39 -0.48 -11.28 -1.98
CA ILE A 39 -0.95 -10.40 -3.06
C ILE A 39 -0.62 -8.92 -2.75
N ILE A 40 -0.75 -8.49 -1.48
CA ILE A 40 -0.41 -7.13 -1.06
C ILE A 40 1.11 -6.89 -1.21
N GLU A 41 1.95 -7.83 -0.80
CA GLU A 41 3.41 -7.74 -0.96
C GLU A 41 3.84 -7.66 -2.43
N ASP A 42 3.24 -8.49 -3.29
CA ASP A 42 3.58 -8.55 -4.73
C ASP A 42 3.12 -7.28 -5.48
N ASN A 43 2.18 -6.51 -4.94
CA ASN A 43 1.62 -5.31 -5.55
C ASN A 43 2.12 -4.00 -4.94
N LYS A 44 3.07 -4.04 -4.01
CA LYS A 44 3.71 -2.82 -3.49
C LYS A 44 4.49 -2.11 -4.59
N LEU A 45 4.15 -0.86 -4.83
CA LEU A 45 4.84 0.00 -5.80
C LEU A 45 5.91 0.86 -5.12
N VAL A 46 5.58 1.39 -3.93
CA VAL A 46 6.48 2.21 -3.11
C VAL A 46 6.32 1.79 -1.65
N GLU A 47 7.44 1.64 -0.95
CA GLU A 47 7.49 1.43 0.50
C GLU A 47 8.74 2.09 1.05
N ILE A 48 8.59 3.33 1.51
CA ILE A 48 9.63 4.13 2.15
C ILE A 48 9.12 4.72 3.46
N ASP A 49 10.02 5.09 4.34
CA ASP A 49 9.66 5.83 5.56
C ASP A 49 9.29 7.28 5.18
N PRO A 50 8.03 7.73 5.41
CA PRO A 50 7.61 9.09 5.10
C PRO A 50 8.47 10.16 5.77
N ASP A 51 8.99 9.90 6.97
CA ASP A 51 9.81 10.82 7.74
C ASP A 51 11.25 10.96 7.17
N SER A 52 11.63 10.05 6.28
CA SER A 52 12.92 10.10 5.57
C SER A 52 12.87 10.95 4.28
N ILE A 53 11.69 11.40 3.86
CA ILE A 53 11.52 12.21 2.65
C ILE A 53 11.95 13.65 2.94
N THR A 54 12.96 14.11 2.23
CA THR A 54 13.53 15.47 2.41
C THR A 54 13.25 16.40 1.26
N LYS A 55 12.83 15.85 0.11
CA LYS A 55 12.51 16.63 -1.08
C LYS A 55 11.40 15.96 -1.87
N VAL A 56 10.52 16.76 -2.47
CA VAL A 56 9.46 16.32 -3.36
C VAL A 56 9.42 17.20 -4.60
N ASP A 57 9.45 16.59 -5.77
CA ASP A 57 9.24 17.26 -7.04
C ASP A 57 7.83 16.94 -7.55
N PHE A 58 7.10 17.96 -7.99
CA PHE A 58 5.79 17.86 -8.60
C PHE A 58 5.89 18.31 -10.06
N GLN A 59 5.74 17.38 -10.99
CA GLN A 59 5.62 17.70 -12.42
C GLN A 59 4.15 17.88 -12.75
N CYS A 60 3.75 19.11 -13.03
CA CYS A 60 2.40 19.50 -13.40
C CYS A 60 2.38 20.10 -14.81
N GLU A 61 1.18 20.36 -15.36
CA GLU A 61 1.02 21.04 -16.66
C GLU A 61 1.73 22.40 -16.70
N ASP A 62 1.71 23.13 -15.58
CA ASP A 62 2.33 24.46 -15.44
C ASP A 62 3.84 24.42 -15.21
N GLY A 63 4.45 23.23 -15.04
CA GLY A 63 5.88 23.04 -14.84
C GLY A 63 6.26 22.24 -13.60
N LEU A 64 7.55 22.31 -13.28
CA LEU A 64 8.15 21.59 -12.15
C LEU A 64 8.15 22.48 -10.90
N TYR A 65 7.60 21.96 -9.81
CA TYR A 65 7.66 22.56 -8.48
C TYR A 65 8.44 21.65 -7.54
N THR A 66 9.42 22.22 -6.85
CA THR A 66 10.26 21.49 -5.91
C THR A 66 10.00 21.98 -4.49
N ALA A 67 9.59 21.08 -3.60
CA ALA A 67 9.50 21.32 -2.18
C ALA A 67 10.66 20.65 -1.44
N GLU A 68 11.30 21.37 -0.54
CA GLU A 68 12.40 20.86 0.30
C GLU A 68 12.06 21.04 1.78
N TYR A 69 12.39 20.00 2.56
CA TYR A 69 12.24 20.02 4.00
C TYR A 69 13.48 20.59 4.68
N ASN A 70 13.28 21.59 5.52
CA ASN A 70 14.35 22.16 6.30
C ASN A 70 14.38 21.57 7.71
N GLU A 71 15.44 20.84 8.01
CA GLU A 71 15.61 20.12 9.28
C GLU A 71 15.69 21.04 10.50
N GLU A 72 16.23 22.26 10.35
CA GLU A 72 16.37 23.21 11.45
C GLU A 72 15.03 23.84 11.83
N THR A 73 14.25 24.26 10.82
CA THR A 73 12.97 24.94 11.02
C THR A 73 11.78 23.96 11.09
N LYS A 74 12.00 22.68 10.74
CA LYS A 74 10.97 21.64 10.62
C LYS A 74 9.82 22.04 9.70
N LYS A 75 10.15 22.68 8.57
CA LYS A 75 9.18 23.18 7.60
C LYS A 75 9.59 22.87 6.17
N TRP A 76 8.57 22.65 5.37
CA TRP A 76 8.68 22.56 3.92
C TRP A 76 8.66 23.96 3.28
N SER A 77 9.40 24.16 2.22
CA SER A 77 9.38 25.37 1.40
C SER A 77 9.55 25.03 -0.08
N LEU A 78 8.95 25.80 -0.99
CA LEU A 78 9.20 25.69 -2.42
C LEU A 78 10.52 26.40 -2.75
N THR A 79 11.42 25.71 -3.45
CA THR A 79 12.75 26.26 -3.78
C THR A 79 12.71 27.44 -4.76
N ASN A 80 11.71 27.46 -5.64
CA ASN A 80 11.53 28.50 -6.66
C ASN A 80 10.45 29.53 -6.33
N ARG A 81 9.75 29.40 -5.20
CA ARG A 81 8.64 30.24 -4.75
C ARG A 81 8.64 30.37 -3.22
N ASN A 82 9.71 30.92 -2.65
CA ASN A 82 9.87 31.03 -1.19
C ASN A 82 8.82 31.93 -0.51
N ASP A 83 8.15 32.79 -1.27
CA ASP A 83 7.07 33.67 -0.83
C ASP A 83 5.69 32.97 -0.85
N PHE A 84 5.60 31.78 -1.43
CA PHE A 84 4.35 31.04 -1.52
C PHE A 84 3.98 30.40 -0.16
N PRO A 85 2.80 30.68 0.38
CA PRO A 85 2.34 30.09 1.63
C PRO A 85 2.02 28.61 1.45
N LEU A 86 3.02 27.73 1.66
CA LEU A 86 2.86 26.30 1.52
C LEU A 86 2.11 25.72 2.72
N ASP A 87 1.06 24.96 2.47
CA ASP A 87 0.36 24.20 3.50
C ASP A 87 1.21 22.99 3.94
N GLN A 88 1.79 23.10 5.14
CA GLN A 88 2.69 22.10 5.71
C GLN A 88 2.01 20.76 5.93
N LEU A 89 0.74 20.77 6.35
CA LEU A 89 -0.02 19.55 6.62
C LEU A 89 -0.34 18.81 5.32
N TYR A 90 -0.67 19.57 4.28
CA TYR A 90 -0.96 18.99 2.97
C TYR A 90 0.25 18.28 2.37
N LEU A 91 1.43 18.89 2.49
CA LEU A 91 2.70 18.28 2.04
C LEU A 91 3.04 17.02 2.81
N GLN A 92 2.81 17.02 4.12
CA GLN A 92 2.99 15.83 4.93
C GLN A 92 2.04 14.71 4.52
N TYR A 93 0.79 15.02 4.17
CA TYR A 93 -0.13 14.03 3.62
C TYR A 93 0.36 13.47 2.29
N VAL A 94 0.86 14.31 1.39
CA VAL A 94 1.45 13.83 0.12
C VAL A 94 2.59 12.86 0.41
N CYS A 95 3.52 13.19 1.29
CA CYS A 95 4.61 12.29 1.67
C CYS A 95 4.07 10.96 2.23
N ASN A 96 3.15 11.01 3.18
CA ASN A 96 2.60 9.81 3.83
C ASN A 96 1.88 8.89 2.84
N TYR A 97 1.02 9.43 1.98
CA TYR A 97 0.26 8.63 1.02
C TYR A 97 1.12 8.10 -0.13
N SER A 98 2.10 8.88 -0.58
CA SER A 98 2.99 8.47 -1.66
C SER A 98 4.09 7.51 -1.19
N ALA A 99 4.44 7.52 0.09
CA ALA A 99 5.45 6.64 0.68
C ALA A 99 5.03 5.15 0.73
N THR A 100 3.73 4.87 0.69
CA THR A 100 3.18 3.52 0.78
C THR A 100 2.11 3.29 -0.29
N LEU A 101 2.54 3.06 -1.53
CA LEU A 101 1.63 2.80 -2.63
C LEU A 101 1.56 1.31 -2.95
N THR A 102 0.33 0.84 -3.11
CA THR A 102 0.02 -0.54 -3.50
C THR A 102 -0.94 -0.52 -4.69
N ALA A 103 -0.65 -1.28 -5.74
CA ALA A 103 -1.55 -1.45 -6.86
C ALA A 103 -2.67 -2.44 -6.50
N GLU A 104 -3.93 -2.08 -6.81
CA GLU A 104 -5.04 -3.03 -6.69
C GLU A 104 -5.01 -4.09 -7.79
N THR A 105 -4.60 -3.67 -9.00
CA THR A 105 -4.63 -4.53 -10.18
C THR A 105 -3.43 -4.25 -11.06
N ASN A 106 -2.80 -5.31 -11.53
CA ASN A 106 -1.75 -5.24 -12.56
C ASN A 106 -2.38 -5.55 -13.92
N TYR A 107 -2.41 -4.55 -14.80
CA TYR A 107 -2.95 -4.68 -16.17
C TYR A 107 -1.92 -5.20 -17.18
N GLY A 108 -0.72 -5.57 -16.72
CA GLY A 108 0.36 -6.07 -17.57
C GLY A 108 1.22 -4.96 -18.16
N GLU A 109 1.75 -5.21 -19.36
CA GLU A 109 2.70 -4.31 -20.01
C GLU A 109 1.99 -3.04 -20.52
N ALA A 110 2.59 -1.87 -20.25
CA ALA A 110 2.06 -0.58 -20.69
C ALA A 110 2.34 -0.36 -22.19
N THR A 111 1.44 -0.82 -23.04
CA THR A 111 1.48 -0.53 -24.48
C THR A 111 1.12 0.93 -24.75
N ASP A 112 1.51 1.46 -25.91
CA ASP A 112 1.16 2.84 -26.29
C ASP A 112 -0.36 3.06 -26.37
N GLU A 113 -1.11 2.03 -26.78
CA GLU A 113 -2.58 2.06 -26.79
C GLU A 113 -3.15 2.12 -25.37
N ALA A 114 -2.57 1.37 -24.42
CA ALA A 114 -2.98 1.42 -23.01
C ALA A 114 -2.65 2.77 -22.38
N LYS A 115 -1.47 3.34 -22.68
CA LYS A 115 -1.10 4.67 -22.18
C LYS A 115 -2.08 5.73 -22.67
N ALA A 116 -2.40 5.74 -23.97
CA ALA A 116 -3.39 6.68 -24.54
C ALA A 116 -4.78 6.51 -23.91
N LEU A 117 -5.22 5.24 -23.71
CA LEU A 117 -6.51 4.94 -23.10
C LEU A 117 -6.65 5.46 -21.67
N TYR A 118 -5.58 5.39 -20.88
CA TYR A 118 -5.56 5.80 -19.48
C TYR A 118 -5.00 7.21 -19.25
N GLY A 119 -4.68 7.96 -20.32
CA GLY A 119 -4.17 9.33 -20.22
C GLY A 119 -2.75 9.42 -19.69
N LEU A 120 -1.93 8.41 -19.96
CA LEU A 120 -0.54 8.32 -19.49
C LEU A 120 0.48 8.78 -20.54
N ASP A 121 0.03 9.45 -21.60
CA ASP A 121 0.92 9.99 -22.64
C ASP A 121 1.69 11.23 -22.16
N ASP A 122 1.07 12.03 -21.28
CA ASP A 122 1.68 13.19 -20.62
C ASP A 122 1.31 13.17 -19.13
N PRO A 123 1.87 12.23 -18.34
CA PRO A 123 1.48 12.04 -16.97
C PRO A 123 2.02 13.14 -16.08
N GLN A 124 1.18 13.62 -15.18
CA GLN A 124 1.67 14.36 -14.02
C GLN A 124 2.36 13.36 -13.08
N SER A 125 3.43 13.79 -12.45
CA SER A 125 4.20 12.91 -11.59
C SER A 125 4.62 13.57 -10.28
N VAL A 126 4.82 12.74 -9.27
CA VAL A 126 5.42 13.11 -8.00
C VAL A 126 6.70 12.31 -7.81
N THR A 127 7.82 12.98 -7.58
CA THR A 127 9.09 12.33 -7.29
C THR A 127 9.49 12.60 -5.85
N LEU A 128 9.65 11.52 -5.09
CA LEU A 128 10.05 11.54 -3.68
C LEU A 128 11.55 11.25 -3.56
N TYR A 129 12.25 12.02 -2.74
CA TYR A 129 13.66 11.85 -2.44
C TYR A 129 13.83 11.49 -0.97
N SER A 130 14.41 10.33 -0.70
CA SER A 130 14.68 9.78 0.63
C SER A 130 16.13 9.32 0.70
N GLY A 131 17.02 10.12 1.31
CA GLY A 131 18.45 9.88 1.28
C GLY A 131 18.98 9.81 -0.15
N ASP A 132 19.63 8.70 -0.51
CA ASP A 132 20.18 8.45 -1.86
C ASP A 132 19.16 7.79 -2.81
N THR A 133 17.91 7.58 -2.36
CA THR A 133 16.89 6.89 -3.12
C THR A 133 15.88 7.86 -3.70
N THR A 134 15.41 7.58 -4.91
CA THR A 134 14.42 8.39 -5.62
C THR A 134 13.29 7.49 -6.13
N HIS A 135 12.04 7.90 -5.88
CA HIS A 135 10.83 7.19 -6.34
C HIS A 135 9.93 8.15 -7.10
N THR A 136 9.60 7.82 -8.35
CA THR A 136 8.65 8.58 -9.17
C THR A 136 7.36 7.80 -9.35
N ILE A 137 6.26 8.49 -9.17
CA ILE A 137 4.88 7.97 -9.22
C ILE A 137 4.11 8.75 -10.25
#